data_33bcd6399a760aa5464588f0c96ade42
#
_entry.id   33bcd6399a760aa5464588f0c96ade42
#
_cell.length_a   1.000
_cell.length_b   1.000
_cell.length_c   1.000
_cell.angle_alpha   90.00
_cell.angle_beta   90.00
_cell.angle_gamma   90.00
#
_symmetry.space_group_name_H-M   'P 1'
#
loop_
_entity.id
_entity.type
_entity.pdbx_description
1 polymer ?
#
loop_
_entity_poly.entity_id
_entity_poly.type
_entity_poly.pdbx_seq_one_letter_code
_entity_poly.pdbx_strand_id
1 'polypeptide(L)'
;MIKLIIFDLDNTLFDTYSQLGVNVLNEMIYRMRKAGLKKEYEPVIRAKYPFTGFRILARELKLSPKLQKIGLSAYEDMDLSGITPYPDIEVLKELGQKKALVTSGIEKVQMNKVRILGIQHFFEEVVVDEDVSVDGRKKIFSELAQQYKAKPKEVMVIGDNPFVELAAGKSLGMVTVHILRRQNVLKGAADYHVKDLYEVKKILEEMRK
;
A
#
# COMPACT_ATOMS: atom_id res chain seq x y z
N MET A 1 13.01 -7.47 -20.32
CA MET A 1 11.52 -7.64 -20.34
C MET A 1 11.07 -7.93 -18.91
N ILE A 2 10.01 -7.29 -18.42
CA ILE A 2 9.44 -7.53 -17.08
C ILE A 2 8.82 -8.92 -17.01
N LYS A 3 9.15 -9.67 -15.96
CA LYS A 3 8.64 -11.02 -15.65
C LYS A 3 7.66 -11.04 -14.49
N LEU A 4 7.93 -10.19 -13.46
CA LEU A 4 7.15 -10.09 -12.25
C LEU A 4 6.73 -8.63 -12.03
N ILE A 5 5.46 -8.42 -11.69
CA ILE A 5 4.95 -7.14 -11.23
C ILE A 5 4.48 -7.31 -9.78
N ILE A 6 4.99 -6.47 -8.89
CA ILE A 6 4.60 -6.41 -7.50
C ILE A 6 3.72 -5.16 -7.31
N PHE A 7 2.48 -5.37 -6.89
CA PHE A 7 1.52 -4.31 -6.62
C PHE A 7 1.40 -4.07 -5.13
N ASP A 8 1.28 -2.82 -4.74
CA ASP A 8 0.70 -2.45 -3.46
C ASP A 8 -0.84 -2.44 -3.57
N LEU A 9 -1.55 -2.40 -2.43
CA LEU A 9 -3.00 -2.45 -2.34
C LEU A 9 -3.61 -1.06 -2.11
N ASP A 10 -3.27 -0.47 -0.95
CA ASP A 10 -3.94 0.70 -0.40
C ASP A 10 -3.62 1.97 -1.22
N ASN A 11 -4.62 2.66 -1.76
CA ASN A 11 -4.51 3.79 -2.71
C ASN A 11 -3.79 3.47 -4.03
N THR A 12 -3.51 2.21 -4.28
CA THR A 12 -2.94 1.68 -5.54
C THR A 12 -4.02 0.97 -6.35
N LEU A 13 -4.72 0.00 -5.77
CA LEU A 13 -5.77 -0.79 -6.40
C LEU A 13 -7.18 -0.42 -5.94
N PHE A 14 -7.33 0.28 -4.82
CA PHE A 14 -8.59 0.89 -4.38
C PHE A 14 -8.31 2.15 -3.55
N ASP A 15 -9.30 3.04 -3.44
CA ASP A 15 -9.18 4.29 -2.69
C ASP A 15 -9.45 4.05 -1.20
N THR A 16 -8.41 3.65 -0.49
CA THR A 16 -8.49 3.38 0.94
C THR A 16 -8.86 4.61 1.74
N TYR A 17 -8.29 5.76 1.39
CA TYR A 17 -8.51 6.97 2.16
C TYR A 17 -9.96 7.45 2.08
N SER A 18 -10.53 7.54 0.89
CA SER A 18 -11.91 8.00 0.71
C SER A 18 -12.94 6.97 1.20
N GLN A 19 -12.67 5.69 1.00
CA GLN A 19 -13.63 4.64 1.35
C GLN A 19 -13.59 4.24 2.85
N LEU A 20 -12.41 4.28 3.47
CA LEU A 20 -12.21 3.82 4.86
C LEU A 20 -11.58 4.86 5.77
N GLY A 21 -10.62 5.64 5.25
CA GLY A 21 -9.67 6.40 6.06
C GLY A 21 -10.30 7.41 7.00
N VAL A 22 -11.34 8.12 6.57
CA VAL A 22 -12.01 9.13 7.39
C VAL A 22 -12.74 8.47 8.58
N ASN A 23 -13.46 7.38 8.34
CA ASN A 23 -14.21 6.67 9.37
C ASN A 23 -13.27 6.03 10.40
N VAL A 24 -12.24 5.34 9.90
CA VAL A 24 -11.21 4.73 10.77
C VAL A 24 -10.48 5.77 11.60
N LEU A 25 -10.12 6.91 11.01
CA LEU A 25 -9.46 8.01 11.73
C LEU A 25 -10.35 8.57 12.85
N ASN A 26 -11.63 8.78 12.58
CA ASN A 26 -12.57 9.31 13.58
C ASN A 26 -12.74 8.32 14.74
N GLU A 27 -12.92 7.03 14.45
CA GLU A 27 -13.06 5.99 15.46
C GLU A 27 -11.76 5.81 16.27
N MET A 28 -10.61 5.84 15.61
CA MET A 28 -9.30 5.80 16.25
C MET A 28 -9.13 6.94 17.26
N ILE A 29 -9.39 8.17 16.84
CA ILE A 29 -9.27 9.35 17.69
C ILE A 29 -10.26 9.26 18.85
N TYR A 30 -11.49 8.85 18.59
CA TYR A 30 -12.51 8.68 19.63
C TYR A 30 -12.07 7.68 20.70
N ARG A 31 -11.60 6.48 20.31
CA ARG A 31 -11.10 5.46 21.24
C ARG A 31 -9.89 5.97 22.03
N MET A 32 -8.92 6.56 21.34
CA MET A 32 -7.71 7.08 22.00
C MET A 32 -8.01 8.23 22.95
N ARG A 33 -8.96 9.13 22.64
CA ARG A 33 -9.40 10.18 23.55
C ARG A 33 -9.97 9.63 24.85
N LYS A 34 -10.82 8.60 24.77
CA LYS A 34 -11.34 7.89 25.95
C LYS A 34 -10.24 7.25 26.79
N ALA A 35 -9.12 6.89 26.15
CA ALA A 35 -7.98 6.28 26.81
C ALA A 35 -6.90 7.27 27.28
N GLY A 36 -7.15 8.60 27.15
CA GLY A 36 -6.28 9.65 27.66
C GLY A 36 -5.33 10.24 26.61
N LEU A 37 -5.67 10.18 25.32
CA LEU A 37 -4.93 10.94 24.29
C LEU A 37 -5.01 12.43 24.61
N LYS A 38 -3.88 13.11 24.71
CA LYS A 38 -3.81 14.55 24.93
C LYS A 38 -4.38 15.31 23.73
N LYS A 39 -5.10 16.40 24.01
CA LYS A 39 -5.80 17.20 22.99
C LYS A 39 -4.87 17.71 21.88
N GLU A 40 -3.63 18.05 22.22
CA GLU A 40 -2.62 18.55 21.28
C GLU A 40 -2.22 17.57 20.16
N TYR A 41 -2.37 16.26 20.38
CA TYR A 41 -2.02 15.25 19.37
C TYR A 41 -3.07 15.09 18.27
N GLU A 42 -4.35 15.36 18.57
CA GLU A 42 -5.41 15.14 17.60
C GLU A 42 -5.24 15.94 16.30
N PRO A 43 -5.00 17.25 16.29
CA PRO A 43 -4.82 18.00 15.05
C PRO A 43 -3.61 17.49 14.25
N VAL A 44 -2.54 17.08 14.93
CA VAL A 44 -1.36 16.53 14.28
C VAL A 44 -1.67 15.20 13.61
N ILE A 45 -2.40 14.29 14.31
CA ILE A 45 -2.82 13.01 13.76
C ILE A 45 -3.71 13.23 12.54
N ARG A 46 -4.71 14.10 12.63
CA ARG A 46 -5.62 14.41 11.51
C ARG A 46 -4.90 14.96 10.29
N ALA A 47 -3.91 15.83 10.50
CA ALA A 47 -3.15 16.44 9.40
C ALA A 47 -2.22 15.46 8.69
N LYS A 48 -1.58 14.56 9.45
CA LYS A 48 -0.56 13.65 8.91
C LYS A 48 -1.12 12.29 8.44
N TYR A 49 -2.19 11.80 9.05
CA TYR A 49 -2.74 10.47 8.77
C TYR A 49 -3.03 10.19 7.29
N PRO A 50 -3.52 11.15 6.48
CA PRO A 50 -3.74 10.92 5.06
C PRO A 50 -2.49 10.56 4.25
N PHE A 51 -1.31 10.85 4.79
CA PHE A 51 -0.01 10.69 4.12
C PHE A 51 0.92 9.70 4.83
N THR A 52 0.59 9.34 6.07
CA THR A 52 1.48 8.55 6.93
C THR A 52 0.66 7.54 7.72
N GLY A 53 0.96 6.26 7.59
CA GLY A 53 0.25 5.21 8.32
C GLY A 53 0.34 5.41 9.85
N PHE A 54 -0.73 5.00 10.57
CA PHE A 54 -0.83 5.22 12.01
C PHE A 54 0.37 4.69 12.83
N ARG A 55 0.94 3.53 12.47
CA ARG A 55 2.11 2.98 13.18
C ARG A 55 3.31 3.94 13.14
N ILE A 56 3.55 4.60 12.02
CA ILE A 56 4.63 5.59 11.88
C ILE A 56 4.31 6.82 12.73
N LEU A 57 3.09 7.36 12.64
CA LEU A 57 2.65 8.49 13.44
C LEU A 57 2.73 8.21 14.94
N ALA A 58 2.34 7.03 15.36
CA ALA A 58 2.39 6.63 16.76
C ALA A 58 3.82 6.62 17.31
N ARG A 59 4.80 6.20 16.50
CA ARG A 59 6.24 6.27 16.83
C ARG A 59 6.72 7.71 16.88
N GLU A 60 6.43 8.52 15.86
CA GLU A 60 6.82 9.95 15.81
C GLU A 60 6.30 10.73 17.03
N LEU A 61 5.05 10.51 17.38
CA LEU A 61 4.39 11.17 18.50
C LEU A 61 4.71 10.53 19.86
N LYS A 62 5.52 9.46 19.87
CA LYS A 62 5.88 8.70 21.08
C LYS A 62 4.65 8.31 21.91
N LEU A 63 3.58 7.90 21.25
CA LEU A 63 2.37 7.45 21.93
C LEU A 63 2.68 6.23 22.81
N SER A 64 2.04 6.17 23.99
CA SER A 64 2.20 5.01 24.87
C SER A 64 1.75 3.71 24.18
N PRO A 65 2.31 2.54 24.57
CA PRO A 65 1.91 1.24 24.01
C PRO A 65 0.39 1.00 24.11
N LYS A 66 -0.24 1.47 25.19
CA LYS A 66 -1.69 1.42 25.38
C LYS A 66 -2.43 2.20 24.29
N LEU A 67 -2.03 3.44 24.01
CA LEU A 67 -2.66 4.27 22.97
C LEU A 67 -2.41 3.71 21.58
N GLN A 68 -1.22 3.16 21.31
CA GLN A 68 -0.92 2.50 20.05
C GLN A 68 -1.84 1.31 19.80
N LYS A 69 -1.99 0.42 20.79
CA LYS A 69 -2.89 -0.74 20.72
C LYS A 69 -4.34 -0.31 20.48
N ILE A 70 -4.81 0.70 21.20
CA ILE A 70 -6.18 1.23 21.05
C ILE A 70 -6.38 1.87 19.66
N GLY A 71 -5.41 2.61 19.15
CA GLY A 71 -5.48 3.17 17.81
C GLY A 71 -5.54 2.07 16.74
N LEU A 72 -4.73 1.01 16.88
CA LEU A 72 -4.74 -0.13 15.95
C LEU A 72 -6.04 -0.92 16.00
N SER A 73 -6.70 -1.05 17.16
CA SER A 73 -7.98 -1.76 17.24
C SER A 73 -9.08 -1.13 16.38
N ALA A 74 -9.00 0.16 16.07
CA ALA A 74 -9.93 0.81 15.15
C ALA A 74 -9.80 0.27 13.71
N TYR A 75 -8.63 -0.23 13.32
CA TYR A 75 -8.45 -0.92 12.03
C TYR A 75 -9.01 -2.34 12.06
N GLU A 76 -8.82 -3.06 13.18
CA GLU A 76 -9.28 -4.44 13.32
C GLU A 76 -10.81 -4.53 13.25
N ASP A 77 -11.49 -3.53 13.79
CA ASP A 77 -12.95 -3.47 13.90
C ASP A 77 -13.63 -2.67 12.78
N MET A 78 -12.85 -2.20 11.77
CA MET A 78 -13.43 -1.38 10.71
C MET A 78 -14.43 -2.18 9.86
N ASP A 79 -15.52 -1.50 9.49
CA ASP A 79 -16.44 -2.05 8.50
C ASP A 79 -15.81 -1.93 7.10
N LEU A 80 -15.61 -3.08 6.48
CA LEU A 80 -15.08 -3.22 5.11
C LEU A 80 -16.20 -3.41 4.08
N SER A 81 -17.47 -3.41 4.48
CA SER A 81 -18.58 -3.57 3.56
C SER A 81 -18.61 -2.42 2.54
N GLY A 82 -18.86 -2.76 1.29
CA GLY A 82 -19.01 -1.78 0.23
C GLY A 82 -17.72 -1.18 -0.33
N ILE A 83 -16.52 -1.63 0.10
CA ILE A 83 -15.30 -1.21 -0.58
C ILE A 83 -15.24 -1.77 -2.00
N THR A 84 -14.76 -0.97 -2.93
CA THR A 84 -14.65 -1.32 -4.35
C THR A 84 -13.27 -0.99 -4.88
N PRO A 85 -12.74 -1.79 -5.82
CA PRO A 85 -11.47 -1.46 -6.47
C PRO A 85 -11.63 -0.24 -7.38
N TYR A 86 -10.52 0.34 -7.82
CA TYR A 86 -10.55 1.34 -8.89
C TYR A 86 -11.12 0.72 -10.19
N PRO A 87 -11.80 1.53 -11.03
CA PRO A 87 -12.47 1.04 -12.24
C PRO A 87 -11.53 0.36 -13.25
N ASP A 88 -10.25 0.68 -13.21
CA ASP A 88 -9.22 0.14 -14.11
C ASP A 88 -8.61 -1.19 -13.65
N ILE A 89 -9.14 -1.80 -12.57
CA ILE A 89 -8.61 -3.06 -12.02
C ILE A 89 -8.60 -4.19 -13.04
N GLU A 90 -9.56 -4.21 -13.96
CA GLU A 90 -9.68 -5.24 -14.98
C GLU A 90 -8.49 -5.29 -15.97
N VAL A 91 -7.73 -4.19 -16.08
CA VAL A 91 -6.48 -4.15 -16.85
C VAL A 91 -5.50 -5.23 -16.40
N LEU A 92 -5.54 -5.64 -15.13
CA LEU A 92 -4.68 -6.71 -14.61
C LEU A 92 -4.84 -8.03 -15.37
N LYS A 93 -6.00 -8.31 -15.97
CA LYS A 93 -6.22 -9.50 -16.82
C LYS A 93 -5.40 -9.47 -18.12
N GLU A 94 -5.11 -8.26 -18.60
CA GLU A 94 -4.42 -8.04 -19.87
C GLU A 94 -2.90 -8.05 -19.71
N LEU A 95 -2.41 -7.99 -18.47
CA LEU A 95 -0.99 -8.04 -18.16
C LEU A 95 -0.51 -9.49 -18.12
N GLY A 96 0.32 -9.89 -19.08
CA GLY A 96 0.82 -11.27 -19.22
C GLY A 96 1.93 -11.66 -18.22
N GLN A 97 2.40 -10.73 -17.38
CA GLN A 97 3.43 -10.97 -16.37
C GLN A 97 2.85 -11.71 -15.15
N LYS A 98 3.70 -12.43 -14.40
CA LYS A 98 3.35 -12.87 -13.05
C LYS A 98 3.10 -11.66 -12.16
N LYS A 99 2.10 -11.76 -11.30
CA LYS A 99 1.68 -10.66 -10.42
C LYS A 99 1.65 -11.13 -8.96
N ALA A 100 2.28 -10.37 -8.08
CA ALA A 100 2.17 -10.54 -6.64
C ALA A 100 1.58 -9.26 -6.03
N LEU A 101 0.78 -9.42 -4.99
CA LEU A 101 0.27 -8.31 -4.18
C LEU A 101 1.05 -8.28 -2.86
N VAL A 102 1.66 -7.15 -2.54
CA VAL A 102 2.39 -6.95 -1.29
C VAL A 102 1.85 -5.72 -0.58
N THR A 103 1.14 -5.90 0.51
CA THR A 103 0.47 -4.84 1.25
C THR A 103 0.95 -4.76 2.70
N SER A 104 0.90 -3.59 3.31
CA SER A 104 1.28 -3.41 4.72
C SER A 104 0.08 -3.37 5.63
N GLY A 105 0.18 -3.97 6.82
CA GLY A 105 -0.83 -3.81 7.85
C GLY A 105 -1.05 -5.04 8.72
N ILE A 106 -2.25 -5.14 9.26
CA ILE A 106 -2.70 -6.29 10.07
C ILE A 106 -3.17 -7.36 9.09
N GLU A 107 -2.56 -8.55 9.11
CA GLU A 107 -2.80 -9.63 8.15
C GLU A 107 -4.29 -9.89 7.93
N LYS A 108 -5.03 -10.14 9.02
CA LYS A 108 -6.48 -10.39 8.95
C LYS A 108 -7.25 -9.28 8.21
N VAL A 109 -6.87 -8.03 8.44
CA VAL A 109 -7.54 -6.86 7.82
C VAL A 109 -7.23 -6.80 6.34
N GLN A 110 -5.95 -6.92 5.97
CA GLN A 110 -5.53 -6.83 4.56
C GLN A 110 -6.08 -7.99 3.74
N MET A 111 -6.05 -9.22 4.27
CA MET A 111 -6.66 -10.37 3.59
C MET A 111 -8.18 -10.23 3.42
N ASN A 112 -8.88 -9.65 4.40
CA ASN A 112 -10.31 -9.34 4.26
C ASN A 112 -10.57 -8.28 3.19
N LYS A 113 -9.75 -7.22 3.10
CA LYS A 113 -9.85 -6.24 2.01
C LYS A 113 -9.72 -6.92 0.65
N VAL A 114 -8.68 -7.72 0.46
CA VAL A 114 -8.43 -8.44 -0.80
C VAL A 114 -9.62 -9.31 -1.19
N ARG A 115 -10.20 -10.04 -0.21
CA ARG A 115 -11.36 -10.91 -0.42
C ARG A 115 -12.61 -10.10 -0.81
N ILE A 116 -12.92 -9.01 -0.10
CA ILE A 116 -14.11 -8.19 -0.36
C ILE A 116 -14.00 -7.45 -1.69
N LEU A 117 -12.81 -6.93 -2.01
CA LEU A 117 -12.52 -6.33 -3.32
C LEU A 117 -12.61 -7.34 -4.48
N GLY A 118 -12.60 -8.66 -4.19
CA GLY A 118 -12.68 -9.72 -5.19
C GLY A 118 -11.47 -9.83 -6.10
N ILE A 119 -10.31 -9.27 -5.71
CA ILE A 119 -9.14 -9.11 -6.58
C ILE A 119 -8.08 -10.21 -6.43
N GLN A 120 -8.25 -11.15 -5.49
CA GLN A 120 -7.25 -12.18 -5.21
C GLN A 120 -6.86 -13.00 -6.45
N HIS A 121 -7.82 -13.25 -7.32
CA HIS A 121 -7.64 -14.07 -8.52
C HIS A 121 -6.70 -13.45 -9.57
N PHE A 122 -6.34 -12.17 -9.46
CA PHE A 122 -5.36 -11.53 -10.34
C PHE A 122 -3.91 -11.85 -9.97
N PHE A 123 -3.66 -12.36 -8.77
CA PHE A 123 -2.32 -12.50 -8.19
C PHE A 123 -1.96 -13.96 -8.00
N GLU A 124 -0.71 -14.31 -8.27
CA GLU A 124 -0.14 -15.63 -7.97
C GLU A 124 -0.05 -15.82 -6.44
N GLU A 125 0.21 -14.73 -5.72
CA GLU A 125 0.23 -14.71 -4.25
C GLU A 125 -0.05 -13.31 -3.69
N VAL A 126 -0.47 -13.31 -2.41
CA VAL A 126 -0.71 -12.12 -1.61
C VAL A 126 0.15 -12.21 -0.36
N VAL A 127 1.01 -11.22 -0.15
CA VAL A 127 1.90 -11.13 1.02
C VAL A 127 1.52 -9.92 1.85
N VAL A 128 1.34 -10.12 3.17
CA VAL A 128 1.10 -9.03 4.10
C VAL A 128 2.37 -8.74 4.89
N ASP A 129 2.86 -7.51 4.76
CA ASP A 129 4.02 -7.00 5.49
C ASP A 129 3.56 -6.32 6.78
N GLU A 130 3.77 -6.97 7.93
CA GLU A 130 3.43 -6.39 9.22
C GLU A 130 4.52 -5.46 9.78
N ASP A 131 5.73 -5.50 9.24
CA ASP A 131 6.85 -4.64 9.68
C ASP A 131 6.69 -3.19 9.23
N VAL A 132 6.04 -2.95 8.10
CA VAL A 132 5.79 -1.59 7.54
C VAL A 132 7.09 -0.78 7.45
N SER A 133 8.19 -1.39 7.03
CA SER A 133 9.50 -0.75 6.86
C SER A 133 10.06 -0.96 5.45
N VAL A 134 10.98 -0.08 5.07
CA VAL A 134 11.71 -0.24 3.79
C VAL A 134 12.49 -1.55 3.77
N ASP A 135 13.09 -1.94 4.89
CA ASP A 135 13.90 -3.17 4.97
C ASP A 135 13.04 -4.43 4.96
N GLY A 136 11.87 -4.42 5.62
CA GLY A 136 10.88 -5.49 5.49
C GLY A 136 10.43 -5.68 4.04
N ARG A 137 10.12 -4.58 3.35
CA ARG A 137 9.77 -4.60 1.93
C ARG A 137 10.89 -5.13 1.04
N LYS A 138 12.15 -4.73 1.27
CA LYS A 138 13.30 -5.24 0.52
C LYS A 138 13.42 -6.76 0.64
N LYS A 139 13.26 -7.29 1.85
CA LYS A 139 13.31 -8.72 2.11
C LYS A 139 12.24 -9.45 1.27
N ILE A 140 10.97 -9.04 1.40
CA ILE A 140 9.84 -9.63 0.67
C ILE A 140 10.07 -9.54 -0.85
N PHE A 141 10.48 -8.40 -1.37
CA PHE A 141 10.69 -8.20 -2.81
C PHE A 141 11.85 -9.06 -3.34
N SER A 142 12.91 -9.25 -2.54
CA SER A 142 14.02 -10.13 -2.89
C SER A 142 13.62 -11.60 -2.91
N GLU A 143 12.81 -12.04 -1.94
CA GLU A 143 12.26 -13.40 -1.88
C GLU A 143 11.36 -13.68 -3.07
N LEU A 144 10.45 -12.77 -3.41
CA LEU A 144 9.59 -12.87 -4.60
C LEU A 144 10.41 -12.91 -5.89
N ALA A 145 11.39 -12.03 -6.05
CA ALA A 145 12.26 -12.03 -7.23
C ALA A 145 12.99 -13.37 -7.40
N GLN A 146 13.48 -13.94 -6.31
CA GLN A 146 14.13 -15.27 -6.30
C GLN A 146 13.14 -16.38 -6.66
N GLN A 147 11.96 -16.41 -6.04
CA GLN A 147 10.91 -17.39 -6.28
C GLN A 147 10.48 -17.42 -7.74
N TYR A 148 10.27 -16.25 -8.35
CA TYR A 148 9.89 -16.11 -9.75
C TYR A 148 11.07 -16.10 -10.72
N LYS A 149 12.28 -16.37 -10.26
CA LYS A 149 13.52 -16.40 -11.07
C LYS A 149 13.68 -15.13 -11.92
N ALA A 150 13.33 -13.97 -11.34
CA ALA A 150 13.41 -12.67 -11.97
C ALA A 150 14.64 -11.90 -11.44
N LYS A 151 15.43 -11.34 -12.35
CA LYS A 151 16.50 -10.40 -11.98
C LYS A 151 15.85 -9.08 -11.54
N PRO A 152 16.52 -8.24 -10.71
CA PRO A 152 15.93 -6.97 -10.27
C PRO A 152 15.34 -6.13 -11.41
N LYS A 153 16.03 -5.94 -12.52
CA LYS A 153 15.54 -5.21 -13.70
C LYS A 153 14.36 -5.87 -14.44
N GLU A 154 14.03 -7.11 -14.09
CA GLU A 154 12.88 -7.84 -14.62
C GLU A 154 11.66 -7.80 -13.67
N VAL A 155 11.80 -7.11 -12.53
CA VAL A 155 10.73 -6.88 -11.55
C VAL A 155 10.28 -5.42 -11.64
N MET A 156 8.96 -5.20 -11.69
CA MET A 156 8.35 -3.88 -11.63
C MET A 156 7.55 -3.76 -10.33
N VAL A 157 7.79 -2.70 -9.56
CA VAL A 157 7.07 -2.39 -8.32
C VAL A 157 6.15 -1.21 -8.59
N ILE A 158 4.86 -1.37 -8.29
CA ILE A 158 3.82 -0.36 -8.48
C ILE A 158 3.16 -0.04 -7.15
N GLY A 159 3.17 1.22 -6.76
CA GLY A 159 2.59 1.67 -5.50
C GLY A 159 2.37 3.17 -5.45
N ASP A 160 1.72 3.65 -4.38
CA ASP A 160 1.44 5.07 -4.15
C ASP A 160 2.42 5.74 -3.17
N ASN A 161 3.24 4.95 -2.46
CA ASN A 161 4.13 5.48 -1.43
C ASN A 161 5.60 5.48 -1.88
N PRO A 162 6.15 6.67 -2.19
CA PRO A 162 7.53 6.80 -2.66
C PRO A 162 8.59 6.49 -1.58
N PHE A 163 8.22 6.48 -0.30
CA PHE A 163 9.15 6.36 0.82
C PHE A 163 9.24 4.95 1.40
N VAL A 164 8.38 4.04 1.00
CA VAL A 164 8.37 2.65 1.50
C VAL A 164 8.58 1.68 0.33
N GLU A 165 7.52 1.27 -0.38
CA GLU A 165 7.61 0.24 -1.41
C GLU A 165 8.43 0.68 -2.63
N LEU A 166 8.26 1.94 -3.09
CA LEU A 166 9.05 2.42 -4.23
C LEU A 166 10.51 2.64 -3.85
N ALA A 167 10.78 3.14 -2.63
CA ALA A 167 12.15 3.24 -2.13
C ALA A 167 12.81 1.86 -1.99
N ALA A 168 12.08 0.85 -1.51
CA ALA A 168 12.57 -0.52 -1.42
C ALA A 168 12.89 -1.09 -2.81
N GLY A 169 11.96 -1.01 -3.76
CA GLY A 169 12.17 -1.45 -5.15
C GLY A 169 13.36 -0.77 -5.81
N LYS A 170 13.44 0.55 -5.69
CA LYS A 170 14.56 1.35 -6.25
C LYS A 170 15.91 0.92 -5.68
N SER A 171 15.98 0.71 -4.36
CA SER A 171 17.23 0.28 -3.69
C SER A 171 17.71 -1.10 -4.12
N LEU A 172 16.81 -1.95 -4.59
CA LEU A 172 17.10 -3.27 -5.14
C LEU A 172 17.40 -3.24 -6.65
N GLY A 173 17.32 -2.07 -7.30
CA GLY A 173 17.51 -1.94 -8.74
C GLY A 173 16.34 -2.47 -9.58
N MET A 174 15.14 -2.56 -8.98
CA MET A 174 13.89 -2.89 -9.66
C MET A 174 13.34 -1.67 -10.39
N VAL A 175 12.48 -1.88 -11.39
CA VAL A 175 11.74 -0.82 -12.06
C VAL A 175 10.62 -0.34 -11.15
N THR A 176 10.50 0.96 -10.94
CA THR A 176 9.53 1.55 -10.02
C THR A 176 8.52 2.43 -10.73
N VAL A 177 7.24 2.22 -10.44
CA VAL A 177 6.12 2.99 -11.01
C VAL A 177 5.31 3.59 -9.87
N HIS A 178 5.33 4.90 -9.77
CA HIS A 178 4.51 5.64 -8.81
C HIS A 178 3.14 5.92 -9.42
N ILE A 179 2.09 5.31 -8.87
CA ILE A 179 0.73 5.54 -9.30
C ILE A 179 0.11 6.70 -8.51
N LEU A 180 -0.28 7.75 -9.22
CA LEU A 180 -0.74 9.01 -8.66
C LEU A 180 -2.28 9.07 -8.65
N ARG A 181 -2.90 8.26 -7.79
CA ARG A 181 -4.37 8.14 -7.68
C ARG A 181 -5.04 9.37 -7.05
N ARG A 182 -4.29 10.14 -6.27
CA ARG A 182 -4.82 11.30 -5.54
C ARG A 182 -4.10 12.59 -5.97
N GLN A 183 -4.80 13.70 -5.83
CA GLN A 183 -4.19 15.03 -6.02
C GLN A 183 -3.23 15.34 -4.84
N ASN A 184 -2.20 16.13 -5.10
CA ASN A 184 -1.22 16.60 -4.11
C ASN A 184 -0.38 15.49 -3.45
N VAL A 185 -0.17 14.37 -4.12
CA VAL A 185 0.78 13.35 -3.68
C VAL A 185 2.21 13.83 -3.97
N LEU A 186 3.10 13.69 -2.98
CA LEU A 186 4.52 13.98 -3.18
C LEU A 186 5.10 13.01 -4.21
N LYS A 187 5.58 13.55 -5.33
CA LYS A 187 6.26 12.72 -6.33
C LYS A 187 7.62 12.30 -5.79
N GLY A 188 7.84 11.01 -5.69
CA GLY A 188 9.14 10.43 -5.35
C GLY A 188 10.02 10.18 -6.57
N ALA A 189 11.20 9.63 -6.32
CA ALA A 189 12.20 9.30 -7.33
C ALA A 189 11.92 7.95 -8.05
N ALA A 190 10.67 7.71 -8.46
CA ALA A 190 10.30 6.54 -9.26
C ALA A 190 10.78 6.68 -10.71
N ASP A 191 10.93 5.55 -11.41
CA ASP A 191 11.33 5.55 -12.81
C ASP A 191 10.19 6.04 -13.71
N TYR A 192 8.94 5.77 -13.31
CA TYR A 192 7.74 6.21 -14.02
C TYR A 192 6.71 6.79 -13.04
N HIS A 193 5.89 7.73 -13.54
CA HIS A 193 4.75 8.30 -12.83
C HIS A 193 3.53 8.16 -13.73
N VAL A 194 2.49 7.49 -13.21
CA VAL A 194 1.27 7.17 -13.95
C VAL A 194 0.04 7.55 -13.14
N LYS A 195 -1.11 7.70 -13.79
CA LYS A 195 -2.39 8.01 -13.15
C LYS A 195 -3.25 6.78 -12.92
N ASP A 196 -3.07 5.74 -13.76
CA ASP A 196 -3.91 4.55 -13.78
C ASP A 196 -3.15 3.33 -14.31
N LEU A 197 -3.82 2.16 -14.30
CA LEU A 197 -3.27 0.91 -14.79
C LEU A 197 -3.20 0.83 -16.33
N TYR A 198 -3.96 1.66 -17.07
CA TYR A 198 -3.85 1.73 -18.52
C TYR A 198 -2.49 2.32 -18.93
N GLU A 199 -2.00 3.33 -18.19
CA GLU A 199 -0.66 3.87 -18.43
C GLU A 199 0.43 2.86 -18.06
N VAL A 200 0.25 2.03 -17.01
CA VAL A 200 1.15 0.92 -16.69
C VAL A 200 1.24 -0.07 -17.86
N LYS A 201 0.09 -0.47 -18.40
CA LYS A 201 0.04 -1.38 -19.57
C LYS A 201 0.83 -0.81 -20.74
N LYS A 202 0.64 0.48 -21.04
CA LYS A 202 1.37 1.16 -22.13
C LYS A 202 2.87 1.14 -21.92
N ILE A 203 3.37 1.42 -20.70
CA ILE A 203 4.80 1.32 -20.37
C ILE A 203 5.32 -0.10 -20.64
N LEU A 204 4.58 -1.14 -20.21
CA LEU A 204 4.97 -2.53 -20.43
C LEU A 204 5.02 -2.91 -21.93
N GLU A 205 4.14 -2.36 -22.75
CA GLU A 205 4.14 -2.54 -24.20
C GLU A 205 5.35 -1.84 -24.85
N GLU A 206 5.71 -0.64 -24.40
CA GLU A 206 6.88 0.10 -24.88
C GLU A 206 8.19 -0.60 -24.50
N MET A 207 8.28 -1.21 -23.31
CA MET A 207 9.46 -1.98 -22.86
C MET A 207 9.66 -3.33 -23.61
N ARG A 208 8.68 -3.76 -24.42
CA ARG A 208 8.79 -4.99 -25.22
C ARG A 208 9.39 -4.72 -26.61
N LYS A 209 9.37 -3.48 -27.05
CA LYS A 209 9.96 -3.05 -28.34
C LYS A 209 11.47 -2.89 -28.24
#